data_56ae614516477cdbed98d4a6cafc39f8
#
_entry.id   56ae614516477cdbed98d4a6cafc39f8
#
_cell.length_a   1.000
_cell.length_b   1.000
_cell.length_c   1.000
_cell.angle_alpha   90.00
_cell.angle_beta   90.00
_cell.angle_gamma   90.00
#
_symmetry.space_group_name_H-M   'P 1'
#
loop_
_entity.id
_entity.type
_entity.pdbx_description
1 polymer ?
#
loop_
_entity_poly.entity_id
_entity_poly.type
_entity_poly.pdbx_seq_one_letter_code
_entity_poly.pdbx_strand_id
1 'polypeptide(L)'
;IHSSGTSIRFEDVFTADHDSFLESMADADRSVMDYMGRENIVYINVANRLSVDCDCDAHPHDPEMGDIGIFASVDPVALDQACVDAVYASEDDGKAALIERIESRNGIHTVEAAHSLGLGSRRYELRCIDSHKN
;
A
#
# COMPACT_ATOMS: atom_id res chain seq x y z
N ILE A 1 -9.64 5.21 4.37
CA ILE A 1 -10.50 4.96 5.54
C ILE A 1 -9.64 4.17 6.51
N HIS A 2 -9.13 4.87 7.52
CA HIS A 2 -8.31 4.25 8.55
C HIS A 2 -9.23 3.53 9.55
N SER A 3 -9.50 2.27 9.31
CA SER A 3 -10.23 1.45 10.25
C SER A 3 -9.24 0.67 11.10
N SER A 4 -8.85 1.24 12.22
CA SER A 4 -8.05 0.51 13.22
C SER A 4 -8.90 -0.46 14.05
N GLY A 5 -10.11 -0.77 13.65
CA GLY A 5 -11.01 -1.79 14.21
C GLY A 5 -11.25 -1.81 15.73
N THR A 6 -10.33 -1.26 16.50
CA THR A 6 -10.32 -1.29 17.96
C THR A 6 -10.33 0.10 18.60
N SER A 7 -10.07 1.16 17.83
CA SER A 7 -10.06 2.51 18.37
C SER A 7 -11.45 3.14 18.27
N ILE A 8 -12.02 3.48 19.42
CA ILE A 8 -13.31 4.18 19.54
C ILE A 8 -13.11 5.70 19.41
N ARG A 9 -11.89 6.18 19.53
CA ARG A 9 -11.54 7.58 19.46
C ARG A 9 -10.46 7.81 18.42
N PHE A 10 -10.65 8.81 17.58
CA PHE A 10 -9.66 9.21 16.56
C PHE A 10 -8.29 9.56 17.18
N GLU A 11 -8.29 10.07 18.40
CA GLU A 11 -7.08 10.42 19.16
C GLU A 11 -6.22 9.20 19.53
N ASP A 12 -6.83 8.02 19.70
CA ASP A 12 -6.13 6.79 20.07
C ASP A 12 -5.24 6.29 18.91
N VAL A 13 -5.57 6.63 17.67
CA VAL A 13 -4.77 6.29 16.48
C VAL A 13 -3.38 6.95 16.54
N PHE A 14 -3.28 8.13 17.12
CA PHE A 14 -2.00 8.86 17.26
C PHE A 14 -1.20 8.47 18.51
N THR A 15 -1.81 7.75 19.45
CA THR A 15 -1.17 7.32 20.70
C THR A 15 -0.84 5.82 20.70
N ALA A 16 -1.39 5.06 19.76
CA ALA A 16 -1.06 3.65 19.59
C ALA A 16 0.40 3.49 19.13
N ASP A 17 1.00 2.37 19.49
CA ASP A 17 2.25 1.94 18.89
C ASP A 17 2.10 1.86 17.35
N HIS A 18 3.06 2.47 16.66
CA HIS A 18 2.94 2.64 15.20
C HIS A 18 2.82 1.31 14.46
N ASP A 19 3.60 0.31 14.86
CA ASP A 19 3.56 -1.02 14.24
C ASP A 19 2.21 -1.70 14.49
N SER A 20 1.66 -1.60 15.70
CA SER A 20 0.29 -2.08 15.99
C SER A 20 -0.78 -1.40 15.14
N PHE A 21 -0.61 -0.13 14.81
CA PHE A 21 -1.50 0.55 13.88
C PHE A 21 -1.41 -0.05 12.46
N LEU A 22 -0.19 -0.27 11.95
CA LEU A 22 0.03 -0.89 10.63
C LEU A 22 -0.52 -2.33 10.58
N GLU A 23 -0.34 -3.11 11.63
CA GLU A 23 -0.91 -4.46 11.77
C GLU A 23 -2.44 -4.44 11.75
N SER A 24 -3.05 -3.46 12.41
CA SER A 24 -4.52 -3.32 12.40
C SER A 24 -5.10 -3.03 11.02
N MET A 25 -4.34 -2.42 10.14
CA MET A 25 -4.73 -2.23 8.74
C MET A 25 -4.77 -3.56 7.99
N ALA A 26 -3.79 -4.44 8.22
CA ALA A 26 -3.76 -5.78 7.66
C ALA A 26 -4.93 -6.64 8.20
N ASP A 27 -5.26 -6.54 9.48
CA ASP A 27 -6.44 -7.22 10.06
C ASP A 27 -7.76 -6.72 9.46
N ALA A 28 -7.84 -5.43 9.14
CA ALA A 28 -9.03 -4.87 8.49
C ALA A 28 -9.22 -5.45 7.07
N ASP A 29 -8.13 -5.58 6.29
CA ASP A 29 -8.16 -6.23 4.98
C ASP A 29 -8.61 -7.70 5.12
N ARG A 30 -8.05 -8.44 6.09
CA ARG A 30 -8.48 -9.80 6.40
C ARG A 30 -9.99 -9.90 6.62
N SER A 31 -10.57 -8.98 7.37
CA SER A 31 -12.00 -8.98 7.65
C SER A 31 -12.83 -8.84 6.38
N VAL A 32 -12.39 -8.04 5.42
CA VAL A 32 -13.04 -7.90 4.11
C VAL A 32 -12.90 -9.18 3.29
N MET A 33 -11.70 -9.76 3.25
CA MET A 33 -11.44 -11.00 2.52
C MET A 33 -12.26 -12.17 3.06
N ASP A 34 -12.37 -12.29 4.39
CA ASP A 34 -13.14 -13.34 5.04
C ASP A 34 -14.65 -13.19 4.79
N TYR A 35 -15.13 -11.94 4.67
CA TYR A 35 -16.55 -11.67 4.38
C TYR A 35 -16.91 -11.86 2.90
N MET A 36 -16.08 -11.37 1.99
CA MET A 36 -16.38 -11.38 0.55
C MET A 36 -16.03 -12.71 -0.13
N GLY A 37 -15.12 -13.50 0.45
CA GLY A 37 -14.45 -14.61 -0.21
C GLY A 37 -13.31 -14.13 -1.11
N ARG A 38 -12.12 -14.65 -0.88
CA ARG A 38 -10.88 -14.23 -1.58
C ARG A 38 -10.99 -14.31 -3.10
N GLU A 39 -11.67 -15.34 -3.60
CA GLU A 39 -11.90 -15.61 -5.01
C GLU A 39 -12.82 -14.58 -5.71
N ASN A 40 -13.49 -13.76 -4.92
CA ASN A 40 -14.42 -12.74 -5.42
C ASN A 40 -13.84 -11.33 -5.44
N ILE A 41 -12.55 -11.17 -5.10
CA ILE A 41 -11.90 -9.87 -4.98
C ILE A 41 -10.80 -9.73 -6.02
N VAL A 42 -10.75 -8.57 -6.67
CA VAL A 42 -9.64 -8.12 -7.50
C VAL A 42 -9.15 -6.80 -6.95
N TYR A 43 -7.85 -6.66 -6.82
CA TYR A 43 -7.19 -5.47 -6.31
C TYR A 43 -6.55 -4.71 -7.46
N ILE A 44 -6.69 -3.39 -7.44
CA ILE A 44 -6.12 -2.49 -8.45
C ILE A 44 -5.48 -1.30 -7.74
N ASN A 45 -4.19 -1.10 -7.95
CA ASN A 45 -3.45 0.06 -7.48
C ASN A 45 -3.11 0.97 -8.66
N VAL A 46 -3.50 2.24 -8.54
CA VAL A 46 -3.17 3.28 -9.52
C VAL A 46 -2.03 4.11 -8.96
N ALA A 47 -0.79 3.79 -9.37
CA ALA A 47 0.42 4.48 -8.93
C ALA A 47 0.63 5.76 -9.76
N ASN A 48 -0.23 6.72 -9.51
CA ASN A 48 -0.34 8.02 -10.18
C ASN A 48 -0.38 9.12 -9.15
N ARG A 49 0.32 10.24 -9.40
CA ARG A 49 0.39 11.39 -8.50
C ARG A 49 0.74 11.01 -7.06
N LEU A 50 1.78 10.20 -6.92
CA LEU A 50 2.21 9.67 -5.63
C LEU A 50 2.78 10.79 -4.74
N SER A 51 1.99 11.21 -3.76
CA SER A 51 2.38 12.17 -2.74
C SER A 51 2.90 11.45 -1.49
N VAL A 52 3.73 12.14 -0.72
CA VAL A 52 4.17 11.69 0.60
C VAL A 52 3.07 11.76 1.66
N ASP A 53 1.99 12.47 1.37
CA ASP A 53 0.86 12.64 2.28
C ASP A 53 -0.31 11.75 1.89
N CYS A 54 -1.17 11.48 2.87
CA CYS A 54 -2.38 10.71 2.66
C CYS A 54 -3.41 11.52 1.88
N ASP A 55 -4.17 10.87 1.00
CA ASP A 55 -5.33 11.46 0.30
C ASP A 55 -6.38 12.06 1.24
N CYS A 56 -6.34 11.67 2.53
CA CYS A 56 -7.21 12.25 3.54
C CYS A 56 -6.75 13.63 4.05
N ASP A 57 -5.54 14.07 3.68
CA ASP A 57 -5.08 15.42 3.98
C ASP A 57 -5.82 16.44 3.10
N ALA A 58 -6.28 17.52 3.71
CA ALA A 58 -6.95 18.59 2.98
C ALA A 58 -6.00 19.42 2.10
N HIS A 59 -4.71 19.36 2.40
CA HIS A 59 -3.65 20.13 1.73
C HIS A 59 -2.39 19.27 1.53
N PRO A 60 -2.46 18.17 0.77
CA PRO A 60 -1.30 17.31 0.55
C PRO A 60 -0.24 18.06 -0.26
N HIS A 61 1.02 17.69 -0.05
CA HIS A 61 2.11 18.16 -0.90
C HIS A 61 1.93 17.65 -2.33
N ASP A 62 2.37 18.44 -3.28
CA ASP A 62 2.41 17.99 -4.67
C ASP A 62 3.36 16.79 -4.82
N PRO A 63 3.05 15.84 -5.70
CA PRO A 63 3.95 14.73 -6.03
C PRO A 63 5.30 15.22 -6.52
N GLU A 64 6.38 14.62 -6.02
CA GLU A 64 7.73 14.94 -6.45
C GLU A 64 8.24 14.00 -7.56
N MET A 65 7.62 12.81 -7.70
CA MET A 65 7.96 11.85 -8.75
C MET A 65 6.84 11.70 -9.77
N GLY A 66 7.20 11.24 -10.96
CA GLY A 66 6.28 10.91 -12.04
C GLY A 66 5.44 9.67 -11.76
N ASP A 67 4.41 9.50 -12.56
CA ASP A 67 3.52 8.35 -12.50
C ASP A 67 4.26 7.06 -12.86
N ILE A 68 3.93 5.98 -12.17
CA ILE A 68 4.50 4.64 -12.46
C ILE A 68 3.57 3.85 -13.36
N GLY A 69 2.27 3.76 -13.02
CA GLY A 69 1.30 3.01 -13.80
C GLY A 69 0.18 2.41 -12.97
N ILE A 70 -0.49 1.42 -13.56
CA ILE A 70 -1.60 0.71 -12.93
C ILE A 70 -1.21 -0.75 -12.74
N PHE A 71 -1.39 -1.24 -11.53
CA PHE A 71 -1.13 -2.63 -11.15
C PHE A 71 -2.43 -3.33 -10.79
N ALA A 72 -2.55 -4.59 -11.11
CA ALA A 72 -3.71 -5.41 -10.75
C ALA A 72 -3.29 -6.82 -10.32
N SER A 73 -3.96 -7.35 -9.30
CA SER A 73 -3.73 -8.70 -8.80
C SER A 73 -4.97 -9.25 -8.11
N VAL A 74 -5.03 -10.56 -7.94
CA VAL A 74 -5.96 -11.23 -7.01
C VAL A 74 -5.32 -11.47 -5.64
N ASP A 75 -4.06 -11.10 -5.47
CA ASP A 75 -3.29 -11.19 -4.23
C ASP A 75 -2.91 -9.77 -3.80
N PRO A 76 -3.48 -9.24 -2.69
CA PRO A 76 -3.24 -7.86 -2.24
C PRO A 76 -1.80 -7.64 -1.78
N VAL A 77 -1.19 -8.65 -1.14
CA VAL A 77 0.18 -8.56 -0.63
C VAL A 77 1.19 -8.50 -1.79
N ALA A 78 0.97 -9.33 -2.82
CA ALA A 78 1.78 -9.30 -4.04
C ALA A 78 1.67 -7.96 -4.77
N LEU A 79 0.45 -7.41 -4.81
CA LEU A 79 0.18 -6.13 -5.45
C LEU A 79 0.91 -4.98 -4.76
N ASP A 80 0.76 -4.87 -3.44
CA ASP A 80 1.38 -3.79 -2.67
C ASP A 80 2.91 -3.91 -2.66
N GLN A 81 3.43 -5.15 -2.54
CA GLN A 81 4.87 -5.38 -2.66
C GLN A 81 5.39 -4.91 -4.03
N ALA A 82 4.69 -5.25 -5.12
CA ALA A 82 5.10 -4.84 -6.47
C ALA A 82 5.08 -3.31 -6.64
N CYS A 83 4.11 -2.63 -6.04
CA CYS A 83 4.04 -1.16 -6.07
C CYS A 83 5.20 -0.52 -5.29
N VAL A 84 5.51 -1.02 -4.10
CA VAL A 84 6.65 -0.55 -3.31
C VAL A 84 7.96 -0.77 -4.07
N ASP A 85 8.17 -1.98 -4.60
CA ASP A 85 9.37 -2.31 -5.37
C ASP A 85 9.50 -1.41 -6.61
N ALA A 86 8.40 -1.07 -7.28
CA ALA A 86 8.41 -0.16 -8.43
C ALA A 86 8.82 1.27 -8.06
N VAL A 87 8.43 1.76 -6.88
CA VAL A 87 8.91 3.05 -6.35
C VAL A 87 10.43 3.00 -6.15
N TYR A 88 10.93 1.96 -5.48
CA TYR A 88 12.37 1.82 -5.25
C TYR A 88 13.17 1.67 -6.54
N ALA A 89 12.64 0.96 -7.53
CA ALA A 89 13.28 0.72 -8.82
C ALA A 89 13.18 1.90 -9.80
N SER A 90 12.34 2.90 -9.53
CA SER A 90 12.19 4.07 -10.40
C SER A 90 13.53 4.77 -10.63
N GLU A 91 13.76 5.29 -11.82
CA GLU A 91 14.92 6.14 -12.14
C GLU A 91 14.64 7.63 -11.84
N ASP A 92 13.44 7.98 -11.44
CA ASP A 92 13.04 9.34 -11.10
C ASP A 92 13.63 9.75 -9.74
N ASP A 93 14.41 10.81 -9.70
CA ASP A 93 15.04 11.33 -8.48
C ASP A 93 14.00 11.79 -7.43
N GLY A 94 12.81 12.19 -7.86
CA GLY A 94 11.68 12.57 -6.98
C GLY A 94 11.17 11.45 -6.08
N LYS A 95 11.53 10.19 -6.37
CA LYS A 95 11.23 9.05 -5.49
C LYS A 95 11.81 9.16 -4.08
N ALA A 96 12.88 9.97 -3.91
CA ALA A 96 13.59 10.05 -2.64
C ALA A 96 12.69 10.47 -1.47
N ALA A 97 11.80 11.43 -1.70
CA ALA A 97 10.86 11.89 -0.68
C ALA A 97 9.86 10.78 -0.28
N LEU A 98 9.38 10.00 -1.25
CA LEU A 98 8.45 8.91 -0.99
C LEU A 98 9.13 7.74 -0.27
N ILE A 99 10.37 7.40 -0.65
CA ILE A 99 11.17 6.37 0.03
C ILE A 99 11.44 6.79 1.48
N GLU A 100 11.84 8.03 1.73
CA GLU A 100 12.02 8.55 3.09
C GLU A 100 10.73 8.42 3.92
N ARG A 101 9.59 8.73 3.33
CA ARG A 101 8.29 8.57 3.99
C ARG A 101 7.98 7.10 4.31
N ILE A 102 8.22 6.18 3.38
CA ILE A 102 8.02 4.73 3.59
C ILE A 102 8.91 4.24 4.74
N GLU A 103 10.19 4.61 4.74
CA GLU A 103 11.16 4.14 5.72
C GLU A 103 10.94 4.77 7.10
N SER A 104 10.74 6.10 7.17
CA SER A 104 10.52 6.81 8.44
C SER A 104 9.24 6.40 9.17
N ARG A 105 8.29 5.83 8.43
CA ARG A 105 7.01 5.33 8.97
C ARG A 105 6.91 3.82 9.01
N ASN A 106 8.00 3.10 8.77
CA ASN A 106 8.01 1.65 8.72
C ASN A 106 6.90 1.07 7.80
N GLY A 107 6.61 1.78 6.69
CA GLY A 107 5.43 1.51 5.86
C GLY A 107 5.36 0.09 5.31
N ILE A 108 6.51 -0.55 5.08
CA ILE A 108 6.57 -1.95 4.60
C ILE A 108 6.00 -2.94 5.63
N HIS A 109 5.95 -2.60 6.90
CA HIS A 109 5.44 -3.47 7.96
C HIS A 109 3.98 -3.88 7.74
N THR A 110 3.15 -3.03 7.12
CA THR A 110 1.77 -3.39 6.74
C THR A 110 1.75 -4.60 5.80
N VAL A 111 2.64 -4.60 4.79
CA VAL A 111 2.76 -5.70 3.81
C VAL A 111 3.28 -6.97 4.49
N GLU A 112 4.22 -6.83 5.43
CA GLU A 112 4.77 -7.94 6.21
C GLU A 112 3.73 -8.55 7.15
N ALA A 113 2.96 -7.73 7.83
CA ALA A 113 1.85 -8.15 8.68
C ALA A 113 0.78 -8.90 7.88
N ALA A 114 0.36 -8.34 6.73
CA ALA A 114 -0.60 -8.98 5.84
C ALA A 114 -0.09 -10.35 5.33
N HIS A 115 1.20 -10.42 4.96
CA HIS A 115 1.82 -11.70 4.60
C HIS A 115 1.81 -12.70 5.77
N SER A 116 2.15 -12.26 6.97
CA SER A 116 2.19 -13.09 8.18
C SER A 116 0.80 -13.60 8.58
N LEU A 117 -0.24 -12.82 8.32
CA LEU A 117 -1.65 -13.22 8.48
C LEU A 117 -2.13 -14.18 7.38
N GLY A 118 -1.29 -14.48 6.37
CA GLY A 118 -1.63 -15.37 5.27
C GLY A 118 -2.59 -14.77 4.26
N LEU A 119 -2.64 -13.44 4.13
CA LEU A 119 -3.52 -12.75 3.17
C LEU A 119 -3.01 -12.86 1.74
N GLY A 120 -1.71 -13.08 1.57
CA GLY A 120 -1.09 -13.25 0.27
C GLY A 120 0.41 -13.50 0.37
N SER A 121 1.11 -13.39 -0.76
CA SER A 121 2.54 -13.65 -0.89
C SER A 121 3.30 -12.39 -1.29
N ARG A 122 4.41 -12.11 -0.61
CA ARG A 122 5.35 -11.05 -1.04
C ARG A 122 6.15 -11.41 -2.30
N ARG A 123 6.09 -12.67 -2.74
CA ARG A 123 6.71 -13.11 -4.00
C ARG A 123 5.69 -13.05 -5.12
N TYR A 124 6.04 -12.40 -6.22
CA TYR A 124 5.18 -12.18 -7.36
C TYR A 124 5.95 -12.31 -8.69
N GLU A 125 5.23 -12.41 -9.77
CA GLU A 125 5.71 -12.24 -11.14
C GLU A 125 4.98 -11.03 -11.75
N LEU A 126 5.74 -10.02 -12.15
CA LEU A 126 5.19 -8.83 -12.82
C LEU A 126 5.14 -9.07 -14.32
N ARG A 127 3.95 -8.90 -14.90
CA ARG A 127 3.73 -8.99 -16.37
C ARG A 127 3.23 -7.65 -16.87
N CYS A 128 4.02 -6.99 -17.71
CA CYS A 128 3.57 -5.83 -18.45
C CYS A 128 2.61 -6.27 -19.56
N ILE A 129 1.42 -5.68 -19.59
CA ILE A 129 0.39 -5.95 -20.60
C ILE A 129 0.25 -4.81 -21.61
N ASP A 130 1.00 -3.73 -21.44
CA ASP A 130 1.00 -2.62 -22.37
C ASP A 130 1.60 -3.09 -23.69
N SER A 131 0.85 -2.93 -24.77
CA SER A 131 1.41 -3.11 -26.10
C SER A 131 2.35 -1.94 -26.39
N HIS A 132 3.65 -2.16 -26.32
CA HIS A 132 4.61 -1.21 -26.89
C HIS A 132 4.28 -1.06 -28.38
N LYS A 133 3.64 0.03 -28.73
CA LYS A 133 3.67 0.49 -30.11
C LYS A 133 5.10 0.98 -30.37
N ASN A 134 5.93 0.12 -30.95
CA ASN A 134 7.17 0.53 -31.61
C ASN A 134 6.87 1.55 -32.72
#